data_f275fec73d1ac50df23fe505d037ff1e
#
_entry.id   f275fec73d1ac50df23fe505d037ff1e
#
_cell.length_a   1.000
_cell.length_b   1.000
_cell.length_c   1.000
_cell.angle_alpha   90.00
_cell.angle_beta   90.00
_cell.angle_gamma   90.00
#
_symmetry.space_group_name_H-M   'P 1'
#
loop_
_entity.id
_entity.type
_entity.pdbx_description
1 polymer ?
#
loop_
_entity_poly.entity_id
_entity_poly.type
_entity_poly.pdbx_seq_one_letter_code
_entity_poly.pdbx_strand_id
1 'polypeptide(L)'
;PGIKSRINSTFYFPSYTAPEMAEIFKKHAEISGYELPENWKEPITAYFSTRVNDENFGNGREARALFEKVSVQMAKRIMGDANGGLQNSINEKAIKQCRISDIEGAIRRAREETKQISGRVKVHNRIGF
;
A
#
# COMPACT_ATOMS: atom_id res chain seq x y z
N PRO A 1 33.20 14.39 14.95
CA PRO A 1 33.77 13.64 13.88
C PRO A 1 32.80 12.95 12.99
N GLY A 2 33.35 12.39 11.97
CA GLY A 2 32.54 11.73 10.99
C GLY A 2 31.73 10.59 11.51
N ILE A 3 32.12 10.08 12.64
CA ILE A 3 31.37 8.98 13.22
C ILE A 3 29.94 9.35 13.49
N LYS A 4 29.75 10.54 14.00
CA LYS A 4 28.40 11.00 14.25
C LYS A 4 27.60 11.07 12.98
N SER A 5 28.25 11.50 11.94
CA SER A 5 27.56 11.59 10.66
C SER A 5 27.04 10.26 10.22
N ARG A 6 27.83 9.25 10.43
CA ARG A 6 27.40 7.94 9.99
C ARG A 6 26.27 7.40 10.81
N ILE A 7 26.34 7.62 12.09
CA ILE A 7 25.24 7.25 12.95
C ILE A 7 24.00 7.95 12.48
N ASN A 8 24.16 9.20 12.11
CA ASN A 8 23.03 9.97 11.64
C ASN A 8 22.42 9.40 10.40
N SER A 9 23.17 8.66 9.61
CA SER A 9 22.61 8.10 8.39
C SER A 9 21.46 7.18 8.68
N THR A 10 21.40 6.61 9.86
CA THR A 10 20.27 5.76 10.21
C THR A 10 19.02 6.58 10.42
N PHE A 11 19.17 7.86 10.69
CA PHE A 11 18.05 8.73 10.89
C PHE A 11 17.59 9.38 9.61
N TYR A 12 18.28 9.10 8.53
CA TYR A 12 17.95 9.69 7.26
C TYR A 12 16.82 8.97 6.56
N PHE A 13 16.39 7.87 7.10
CA PHE A 13 15.16 7.29 6.61
C PHE A 13 14.06 8.08 7.28
N PRO A 14 13.53 9.06 6.59
CA PRO A 14 12.56 9.94 7.23
C PRO A 14 11.34 9.17 7.65
N SER A 15 10.87 9.53 8.82
CA SER A 15 9.59 9.00 9.27
C SER A 15 8.53 9.87 8.67
N TYR A 16 7.86 9.37 7.66
CA TYR A 16 6.78 10.12 7.04
C TYR A 16 5.53 10.03 7.91
N THR A 17 4.78 11.11 7.94
CA THR A 17 3.46 11.09 8.56
C THR A 17 2.49 10.34 7.65
N ALA A 18 1.34 9.97 8.20
CA ALA A 18 0.34 9.27 7.40
C ALA A 18 -0.11 10.08 6.17
N PRO A 19 -0.37 11.39 6.29
CA PRO A 19 -0.69 12.17 5.09
C PRO A 19 0.44 12.20 4.08
N GLU A 20 1.68 12.26 4.54
CA GLU A 20 2.83 12.23 3.63
C GLU A 20 2.91 10.90 2.91
N MET A 21 2.66 9.80 3.62
CA MET A 21 2.62 8.49 3.01
C MET A 21 1.53 8.41 1.94
N ALA A 22 0.38 9.02 2.21
CA ALA A 22 -0.69 9.05 1.24
C ALA A 22 -0.27 9.81 -0.02
N GLU A 23 0.50 10.90 0.13
CA GLU A 23 1.00 11.62 -1.03
C GLU A 23 1.99 10.80 -1.83
N ILE A 24 2.82 10.01 -1.17
CA ILE A 24 3.74 9.12 -1.87
C ILE A 24 2.95 8.08 -2.65
N PHE A 25 1.91 7.53 -2.07
CA PHE A 25 1.01 6.61 -2.77
C PHE A 25 0.43 7.27 -4.02
N LYS A 26 -0.03 8.50 -3.87
CA LYS A 26 -0.59 9.25 -5.00
C LYS A 26 0.43 9.41 -6.13
N LYS A 27 1.68 9.68 -5.77
CA LYS A 27 2.72 9.82 -6.79
C LYS A 27 2.92 8.54 -7.58
N HIS A 28 2.91 7.41 -6.90
CA HIS A 28 3.02 6.14 -7.61
C HIS A 28 1.86 5.94 -8.57
N ALA A 29 0.66 6.33 -8.15
CA ALA A 29 -0.51 6.22 -9.01
C ALA A 29 -0.38 7.14 -10.22
N GLU A 30 0.08 8.36 -10.01
CA GLU A 30 0.25 9.32 -11.09
C GLU A 30 1.29 8.85 -12.10
N ILE A 31 2.41 8.35 -11.61
CA ILE A 31 3.46 7.85 -12.49
C ILE A 31 2.95 6.70 -13.35
N SER A 32 2.10 5.87 -12.78
CA SER A 32 1.52 4.75 -13.50
C SER A 32 0.33 5.15 -14.38
N GLY A 33 -0.09 6.39 -14.30
CA GLY A 33 -1.19 6.87 -15.11
C GLY A 33 -2.56 6.51 -14.58
N TYR A 34 -2.66 6.14 -13.32
CA TYR A 34 -3.94 5.77 -12.73
C TYR A 34 -4.70 7.01 -12.26
N GLU A 35 -6.01 6.97 -12.42
CA GLU A 35 -6.88 8.01 -11.88
C GLU A 35 -7.45 7.48 -10.56
N LEU A 36 -7.21 8.22 -9.48
CA LEU A 36 -7.72 7.84 -8.18
C LEU A 36 -9.14 8.37 -7.99
N PRO A 37 -9.97 7.66 -7.21
CA PRO A 37 -11.32 8.17 -6.93
C PRO A 37 -11.25 9.40 -6.06
N GLU A 38 -12.31 10.19 -6.08
CA GLU A 38 -12.34 11.45 -5.37
C GLU A 38 -12.03 11.32 -3.89
N ASN A 39 -12.51 10.25 -3.28
CA ASN A 39 -12.34 10.03 -1.84
C ASN A 39 -11.21 9.05 -1.51
N TRP A 40 -10.18 9.03 -2.34
CA TRP A 40 -9.09 8.07 -2.17
C TRP A 40 -8.25 8.30 -0.92
N LYS A 41 -8.08 9.55 -0.54
CA LYS A 41 -7.07 9.92 0.46
C LYS A 41 -7.43 9.47 1.87
N GLU A 42 -8.69 9.55 2.22
CA GLU A 42 -9.13 9.27 3.58
C GLU A 42 -8.82 7.84 4.03
N PRO A 43 -9.24 6.80 3.31
CA PRO A 43 -8.95 5.45 3.77
C PRO A 43 -7.46 5.12 3.76
N ILE A 44 -6.72 5.67 2.82
CA ILE A 44 -5.28 5.42 2.74
C ILE A 44 -4.57 6.09 3.90
N THR A 45 -4.93 7.32 4.21
CA THR A 45 -4.35 8.02 5.36
C THR A 45 -4.68 7.30 6.65
N ALA A 46 -5.91 6.84 6.79
CA ALA A 46 -6.32 6.09 7.97
C ALA A 46 -5.51 4.81 8.14
N TYR A 47 -5.29 4.09 7.05
CA TYR A 47 -4.48 2.88 7.09
C TYR A 47 -3.06 3.20 7.55
N PHE A 48 -2.42 4.19 6.94
CA PHE A 48 -1.05 4.52 7.33
C PHE A 48 -0.97 5.04 8.75
N SER A 49 -2.01 5.71 9.24
CA SER A 49 -2.04 6.18 10.63
C SER A 49 -1.89 5.04 11.62
N THR A 50 -2.41 3.87 11.28
CA THR A 50 -2.31 2.72 12.16
C THR A 50 -0.97 2.01 12.03
N ARG A 51 -0.16 2.38 11.04
CA ARG A 51 1.08 1.68 10.74
C ARG A 51 2.33 2.47 11.09
N VAL A 52 2.26 3.80 11.13
CA VAL A 52 3.47 4.61 11.25
C VAL A 52 4.21 4.43 12.56
N ASN A 53 3.56 3.89 13.58
CA ASN A 53 4.20 3.65 14.86
C ASN A 53 4.82 2.26 14.97
N ASP A 54 4.65 1.43 13.97
CA ASP A 54 5.25 0.10 13.95
C ASP A 54 6.71 0.25 13.59
N GLU A 55 7.60 -0.23 14.45
CA GLU A 55 9.03 -0.07 14.21
C GLU A 55 9.54 -0.87 13.02
N ASN A 56 8.76 -1.82 12.55
CA ASN A 56 9.09 -2.57 11.35
C ASN A 56 8.51 -1.94 10.10
N PHE A 57 7.84 -0.81 10.25
CA PHE A 57 7.18 -0.15 9.14
C PHE A 57 8.22 0.49 8.21
N GLY A 58 8.12 0.20 6.93
CA GLY A 58 9.11 0.61 5.96
C GLY A 58 8.89 1.96 5.29
N ASN A 59 8.05 2.80 5.84
CA ASN A 59 7.84 4.16 5.34
C ASN A 59 7.48 4.19 3.84
N GLY A 60 8.33 4.80 3.02
CA GLY A 60 8.03 4.93 1.59
C GLY A 60 7.82 3.60 0.90
N ARG A 61 8.50 2.56 1.37
CA ARG A 61 8.33 1.23 0.83
C ARG A 61 6.92 0.71 1.07
N GLU A 62 6.34 1.05 2.23
CA GLU A 62 4.98 0.64 2.54
C GLU A 62 3.96 1.32 1.63
N ALA A 63 4.22 2.58 1.29
CA ALA A 63 3.33 3.28 0.36
C ALA A 63 3.36 2.59 -1.01
N ARG A 64 4.53 2.19 -1.46
CA ARG A 64 4.66 1.49 -2.72
C ARG A 64 3.99 0.11 -2.65
N ALA A 65 4.18 -0.59 -1.53
CA ALA A 65 3.58 -1.90 -1.37
C ALA A 65 2.06 -1.82 -1.41
N LEU A 66 1.48 -0.81 -0.78
CA LEU A 66 0.04 -0.63 -0.83
C LEU A 66 -0.41 -0.31 -2.25
N PHE A 67 0.33 0.54 -2.95
CA PHE A 67 0.01 0.84 -4.34
C PHE A 67 -0.01 -0.42 -5.19
N GLU A 68 0.97 -1.30 -5.00
CA GLU A 68 1.03 -2.54 -5.75
C GLU A 68 -0.18 -3.42 -5.46
N LYS A 69 -0.63 -3.46 -4.20
CA LYS A 69 -1.82 -4.21 -3.87
C LYS A 69 -3.07 -3.62 -4.51
N VAL A 70 -3.15 -2.31 -4.59
CA VAL A 70 -4.25 -1.66 -5.30
C VAL A 70 -4.24 -2.05 -6.76
N SER A 71 -3.07 -2.07 -7.38
CA SER A 71 -2.95 -2.47 -8.78
C SER A 71 -3.44 -3.89 -9.01
N VAL A 72 -3.14 -4.79 -8.09
CA VAL A 72 -3.61 -6.17 -8.18
C VAL A 72 -5.13 -6.23 -8.07
N GLN A 73 -5.71 -5.46 -7.16
CA GLN A 73 -7.16 -5.43 -7.02
C GLN A 73 -7.84 -4.89 -8.28
N MET A 74 -7.25 -3.86 -8.87
CA MET A 74 -7.76 -3.32 -10.12
C MET A 74 -7.73 -4.38 -11.22
N ALA A 75 -6.61 -5.08 -11.33
CA ALA A 75 -6.47 -6.11 -12.35
C ALA A 75 -7.49 -7.23 -12.16
N LYS A 76 -7.69 -7.66 -10.94
CA LYS A 76 -8.67 -8.70 -10.65
C LYS A 76 -10.07 -8.26 -11.03
N ARG A 77 -10.43 -7.03 -10.72
CA ARG A 77 -11.75 -6.51 -11.05
C ARG A 77 -11.95 -6.45 -12.55
N ILE A 78 -10.95 -5.95 -13.27
CA ILE A 78 -11.04 -5.79 -14.71
C ILE A 78 -11.13 -7.16 -15.39
N MET A 79 -10.34 -8.12 -14.94
CA MET A 79 -10.38 -9.46 -15.49
C MET A 79 -11.70 -10.16 -15.19
N GLY A 80 -12.25 -9.91 -14.01
CA GLY A 80 -13.56 -10.44 -13.66
C GLY A 80 -14.65 -9.91 -14.57
N ASP A 81 -14.61 -8.63 -14.86
CA ASP A 81 -15.56 -8.01 -15.77
C ASP A 81 -15.43 -8.62 -17.17
N ALA A 82 -14.19 -8.81 -17.63
CA ALA A 82 -13.95 -9.40 -18.95
C ALA A 82 -14.50 -10.81 -19.02
N ASN A 83 -14.29 -11.60 -17.97
CA ASN A 83 -14.80 -12.96 -17.91
C ASN A 83 -16.31 -12.99 -17.86
N GLY A 84 -16.91 -11.91 -17.41
CA GLY A 84 -18.36 -11.79 -17.38
C GLY A 84 -18.99 -11.41 -18.70
N GLY A 85 -18.21 -11.36 -19.76
CA GLY A 85 -18.74 -11.04 -21.08
C GLY A 85 -18.68 -9.56 -21.43
N LEU A 86 -17.96 -8.79 -20.67
CA LEU A 86 -17.86 -7.35 -20.90
C LEU A 86 -16.55 -6.96 -21.57
N GLN A 87 -15.97 -7.88 -22.29
CA GLN A 87 -14.67 -7.67 -22.93
C GLN A 87 -14.66 -6.46 -23.85
N ASN A 88 -15.74 -6.26 -24.55
CA ASN A 88 -15.81 -5.16 -25.50
C ASN A 88 -15.96 -3.81 -24.83
N SER A 89 -16.22 -3.82 -23.52
CA SER A 89 -16.38 -2.58 -22.77
C SER A 89 -15.09 -2.12 -22.15
N ILE A 90 -14.04 -2.95 -22.18
CA ILE A 90 -12.77 -2.62 -21.58
C ILE A 90 -11.99 -1.71 -22.51
N ASN A 91 -11.62 -0.54 -22.03
CA ASN A 91 -10.81 0.39 -22.78
C ASN A 91 -9.69 0.92 -21.88
N GLU A 92 -8.77 1.66 -22.46
CA GLU A 92 -7.61 2.14 -21.72
C GLU A 92 -8.00 2.98 -20.52
N LYS A 93 -9.02 3.81 -20.68
CA LYS A 93 -9.45 4.65 -19.57
C LYS A 93 -9.97 3.83 -18.42
N ALA A 94 -10.77 2.81 -18.70
CA ALA A 94 -11.30 1.95 -17.65
C ALA A 94 -10.18 1.19 -16.94
N ILE A 95 -9.18 0.76 -17.68
CA ILE A 95 -8.04 0.03 -17.11
C ILE A 95 -7.26 0.89 -16.13
N LYS A 96 -7.21 2.19 -16.38
CA LYS A 96 -6.44 3.10 -15.54
C LYS A 96 -7.25 3.74 -14.42
N GLN A 97 -8.54 3.43 -14.34
CA GLN A 97 -9.39 4.05 -13.34
C GLN A 97 -9.45 3.21 -12.07
N CYS A 98 -8.95 3.77 -10.99
CA CYS A 98 -9.00 3.13 -9.69
C CYS A 98 -10.35 3.43 -9.03
N ARG A 99 -10.91 2.43 -8.36
CA ARG A 99 -12.16 2.61 -7.62
C ARG A 99 -11.89 2.48 -6.13
N ILE A 100 -12.77 3.06 -5.35
CA ILE A 100 -12.62 2.98 -3.90
C ILE A 100 -12.60 1.52 -3.41
N SER A 101 -13.34 0.65 -4.08
CA SER A 101 -13.34 -0.76 -3.71
C SER A 101 -11.98 -1.41 -3.92
N ASP A 102 -11.21 -0.95 -4.89
CA ASP A 102 -9.86 -1.45 -5.12
C ASP A 102 -8.96 -1.06 -3.95
N ILE A 103 -9.10 0.16 -3.47
CA ILE A 103 -8.33 0.66 -2.35
C ILE A 103 -8.70 -0.10 -1.07
N GLU A 104 -10.01 -0.26 -0.84
CA GLU A 104 -10.46 -0.97 0.36
C GLU A 104 -10.01 -2.43 0.36
N GLY A 105 -10.07 -3.07 -0.79
CA GLY A 105 -9.61 -4.45 -0.92
C GLY A 105 -8.12 -4.57 -0.66
N ALA A 106 -7.34 -3.62 -1.15
CA ALA A 106 -5.90 -3.61 -0.93
C ALA A 106 -5.57 -3.43 0.56
N ILE A 107 -6.27 -2.52 1.21
CA ILE A 107 -6.05 -2.27 2.63
C ILE A 107 -6.38 -3.51 3.45
N ARG A 108 -7.49 -4.16 3.13
CA ARG A 108 -7.87 -5.40 3.82
C ARG A 108 -6.80 -6.46 3.67
N ARG A 109 -6.29 -6.61 2.47
CA ARG A 109 -5.24 -7.58 2.19
C ARG A 109 -3.97 -7.27 2.96
N ALA A 110 -3.59 -6.00 3.01
CA ALA A 110 -2.40 -5.58 3.73
C ALA A 110 -2.54 -5.88 5.22
N ARG A 111 -3.71 -5.65 5.79
CA ARG A 111 -3.93 -5.93 7.20
C ARG A 111 -3.91 -7.43 7.50
N GLU A 112 -4.44 -8.24 6.59
CA GLU A 112 -4.41 -9.69 6.76
C GLU A 112 -2.99 -10.22 6.72
N GLU A 113 -2.17 -9.71 5.83
CA GLU A 113 -0.77 -10.13 5.74
C GLU A 113 -0.01 -9.78 7.00
N THR A 114 -0.28 -8.61 7.55
CA THR A 114 0.36 -8.19 8.79
C THR A 114 -0.02 -9.12 9.94
N LYS A 115 -1.28 -9.52 10.01
CA LYS A 115 -1.74 -10.45 11.04
C LYS A 115 -1.06 -11.80 10.92
N GLN A 116 -0.91 -12.30 9.70
CA GLN A 116 -0.26 -13.58 9.48
C GLN A 116 1.20 -13.55 9.91
N ILE A 117 1.89 -12.47 9.58
CA ILE A 117 3.28 -12.32 9.97
C ILE A 117 3.41 -12.28 11.48
N SER A 118 2.56 -11.52 12.15
CA SER A 118 2.57 -11.44 13.61
C SER A 118 2.30 -12.80 14.25
N GLY A 119 1.35 -13.53 13.68
CA GLY A 119 1.03 -14.86 14.18
C GLY A 119 2.20 -15.82 14.03
N ARG A 120 2.86 -15.78 12.90
CA ARG A 120 4.03 -16.64 12.67
C ARG A 120 5.15 -16.30 13.62
N VAL A 121 5.40 -15.03 13.85
CA VAL A 121 6.44 -14.62 14.77
C VAL A 121 6.15 -15.13 16.17
N LYS A 122 4.91 -15.02 16.62
CA LYS A 122 4.53 -15.50 17.94
C LYS A 122 4.74 -17.01 18.08
N VAL A 123 4.32 -17.75 17.08
CA VAL A 123 4.49 -19.20 17.09
C VAL A 123 5.97 -19.55 17.11
N HIS A 124 6.75 -18.86 16.29
CA HIS A 124 8.18 -19.10 16.23
C HIS A 124 8.84 -18.84 17.58
N ASN A 125 8.49 -17.76 18.23
CA ASN A 125 9.06 -17.42 19.52
C ASN A 125 8.72 -18.45 20.57
N ARG A 126 7.51 -19.01 20.51
CA ARG A 126 7.10 -20.03 21.44
C ARG A 126 7.90 -21.31 21.29
N ILE A 127 8.18 -21.66 20.06
CA ILE A 127 8.90 -22.88 19.74
C ILE A 127 10.40 -22.67 19.90
N GLY A 128 10.84 -21.48 19.61
CA GLY A 128 12.25 -21.16 19.53
C GLY A 128 13.01 -21.21 20.84
N PHE A 129 12.30 -21.32 21.94
CA PHE A 129 12.93 -21.42 23.25
C PHE A 129 14.05 -20.44 23.45
#